data_5acda9358f494a245b8794c84e3d5072
#
_entry.id   5acda9358f494a245b8794c84e3d5072
#
_cell.length_a   1.000
_cell.length_b   1.000
_cell.length_c   1.000
_cell.angle_alpha   90.00
_cell.angle_beta   90.00
_cell.angle_gamma   90.00
#
_symmetry.space_group_name_H-M   'P 1'
#
loop_
_entity.id
_entity.type
_entity.pdbx_description
1 polymer ?
#
loop_
_entity_poly.entity_id
_entity_poly.type
_entity_poly.pdbx_seq_one_letter_code
_entity_poly.pdbx_strand_id
1 'polypeptide(L)'
;VTRWPVVTETKXXXXEKNKIQLGDELAPGIVQLAKVYVAKKRKLQVGDKMAGRHGNKGVVSTIVPMEDMPFLPDGHPVDIVLNPLGVPSRMNLGQLFEVALGWAGIKLGVNFASPIFDGAKWEEVQEWLEKAGISNTSKTVLIDGRSGEPFDQEVTVGYLYMMKLSHMVDDKIHARSIGPYSLITQQPLGGKAQFGGQRFGEMEVWALEGYGASNILQEILTIKSDDVLGRAKAYEAIVKGENLSEPNIPESFNVLVRELQGLGLEIKIE
;
A
#
# COMPACT_ATOMS: atom_id res chain seq x y z
N VAL A 1 7.78 20.27 9.33
CA VAL A 1 7.70 19.04 8.50
C VAL A 1 8.70 19.17 7.36
N THR A 2 9.87 18.55 7.51
CA THR A 2 10.90 18.54 6.47
C THR A 2 10.44 17.61 5.33
N ARG A 3 10.18 18.20 4.20
CA ARG A 3 9.68 17.49 3.01
C ARG A 3 10.88 16.99 2.19
N TRP A 4 11.10 15.69 2.19
CA TRP A 4 12.15 15.08 1.37
C TRP A 4 11.61 14.77 -0.02
N PRO A 5 12.29 15.18 -1.08
CA PRO A 5 11.89 14.79 -2.44
C PRO A 5 12.21 13.30 -2.66
N VAL A 6 11.20 12.55 -3.08
CA VAL A 6 11.41 11.15 -3.52
C VAL A 6 11.77 11.21 -5.00
N VAL A 7 13.00 10.88 -5.30
CA VAL A 7 13.47 10.74 -6.70
C VAL A 7 13.14 9.32 -7.15
N THR A 8 12.17 9.18 -8.02
CA THR A 8 11.86 7.89 -8.65
C THR A 8 12.64 7.80 -9.97
N GLU A 9 13.73 7.03 -9.98
CA GLU A 9 14.42 6.66 -11.22
C GLU A 9 13.57 5.63 -11.96
N THR A 10 13.20 5.94 -13.17
CA THR A 10 12.54 4.97 -14.03
C THR A 10 13.60 3.99 -14.58
N LYS A 11 13.49 2.75 -14.24
CA LYS A 11 14.39 1.66 -14.66
C LYS A 11 14.50 1.46 -16.17
N UNK A 12 13.80 1.93 -16.85
CA UNK A 12 13.78 1.92 -18.28
C UNK A 12 14.91 2.68 -18.90
N UNK A 13 15.26 3.51 -18.32
CA UNK A 13 16.33 4.31 -18.76
C UNK A 13 17.71 3.68 -18.52
N UNK A 14 17.71 2.96 -17.81
CA UNK A 14 18.93 2.31 -17.54
C UNK A 14 19.38 1.35 -18.59
N UNK A 15 18.55 0.84 -19.11
CA UNK A 15 18.85 -0.06 -20.17
C UNK A 15 19.27 0.64 -21.42
N GLU A 16 18.59 1.64 -21.69
CA GLU A 16 18.96 2.43 -22.89
C GLU A 16 20.27 3.22 -22.70
N LYS A 17 20.42 3.75 -21.51
CA LYS A 17 21.65 4.48 -21.15
C LYS A 17 22.89 3.59 -21.30
N ASN A 18 22.80 2.35 -20.81
CA ASN A 18 23.90 1.41 -20.90
C ASN A 18 24.20 1.04 -22.35
N LYS A 19 23.17 0.86 -23.16
CA LYS A 19 23.35 0.59 -24.61
C LYS A 19 24.08 1.74 -25.31
N ILE A 20 23.69 2.98 -25.02
CA ILE A 20 24.33 4.17 -25.58
C ILE A 20 25.79 4.26 -25.10
N GLN A 21 26.06 3.98 -23.81
CA GLN A 21 27.43 4.00 -23.28
C GLN A 21 28.32 2.89 -23.86
N LEU A 22 27.73 1.73 -24.17
CA LEU A 22 28.42 0.61 -24.74
C LEU A 22 28.63 0.76 -26.26
N GLY A 23 28.04 1.80 -26.86
CA GLY A 23 28.19 2.06 -28.31
C GLY A 23 27.24 1.24 -29.17
N ASP A 24 26.18 0.66 -28.60
CA ASP A 24 25.19 -0.07 -29.38
C ASP A 24 24.48 0.86 -30.36
N GLU A 25 24.17 0.36 -31.54
CA GLU A 25 23.48 1.14 -32.57
C GLU A 25 22.05 1.52 -32.11
N LEU A 26 21.71 2.77 -32.36
CA LEU A 26 20.36 3.26 -32.16
C LEU A 26 19.42 2.67 -33.23
N ALA A 27 18.13 2.60 -32.92
CA ALA A 27 17.15 2.11 -33.90
C ALA A 27 17.19 2.97 -35.17
N PRO A 28 16.97 2.35 -36.34
CA PRO A 28 17.03 3.10 -37.60
C PRO A 28 16.11 4.30 -37.62
N GLY A 29 16.63 5.43 -38.07
CA GLY A 29 15.85 6.69 -38.16
C GLY A 29 15.98 7.61 -36.97
N ILE A 30 16.65 7.20 -35.88
CA ILE A 30 16.87 8.08 -34.72
C ILE A 30 18.09 8.95 -35.00
N VAL A 31 17.90 10.26 -35.13
CA VAL A 31 18.97 11.24 -35.36
C VAL A 31 19.56 11.72 -34.03
N GLN A 32 18.72 11.94 -33.04
CA GLN A 32 19.15 12.40 -31.71
C GLN A 32 18.26 11.79 -30.63
N LEU A 33 18.82 11.59 -29.44
CA LEU A 33 18.07 11.09 -28.27
C LEU A 33 18.25 12.08 -27.11
N ALA A 34 17.15 12.61 -26.61
CA ALA A 34 17.17 13.50 -25.46
C ALA A 34 16.54 12.76 -24.26
N LYS A 35 17.25 12.74 -23.14
CA LYS A 35 16.75 12.20 -21.87
C LYS A 35 16.40 13.35 -20.92
N VAL A 36 15.15 13.42 -20.52
CA VAL A 36 14.67 14.44 -19.58
C VAL A 36 14.42 13.77 -18.23
N TYR A 37 15.11 14.27 -17.20
CA TYR A 37 14.93 13.80 -15.82
C TYR A 37 13.96 14.74 -15.11
N VAL A 38 12.88 14.18 -14.60
CA VAL A 38 11.81 14.95 -13.94
C VAL A 38 11.70 14.52 -12.47
N ALA A 39 11.76 15.48 -11.57
CA ALA A 39 11.51 15.26 -10.14
C ALA A 39 10.05 15.58 -9.83
N LYS A 40 9.34 14.65 -9.20
CA LYS A 40 7.96 14.84 -8.78
C LYS A 40 7.86 14.69 -7.27
N LYS A 41 7.29 15.71 -6.61
CA LYS A 41 7.05 15.69 -5.17
C LYS A 41 5.73 14.97 -4.90
N ARG A 42 5.79 13.88 -4.16
CA ARG A 42 4.60 13.09 -3.78
C ARG A 42 4.24 13.37 -2.33
N LYS A 43 3.08 13.98 -2.12
CA LYS A 43 2.53 14.21 -0.78
C LYS A 43 2.11 12.88 -0.15
N LEU A 44 2.01 12.86 1.17
CA LEU A 44 1.52 11.69 1.90
C LEU A 44 0.03 11.48 1.59
N GLN A 45 -0.34 10.23 1.33
CA GLN A 45 -1.73 9.84 1.00
C GLN A 45 -2.16 8.67 1.86
N VAL A 46 -3.47 8.47 1.98
CA VAL A 46 -4.05 7.27 2.58
C VAL A 46 -3.56 6.05 1.78
N GLY A 47 -3.06 5.04 2.48
CA GLY A 47 -2.49 3.84 1.86
C GLY A 47 -0.96 3.85 1.73
N ASP A 48 -0.31 5.00 1.96
CA ASP A 48 1.15 5.08 1.94
C ASP A 48 1.72 4.43 3.21
N LYS A 49 2.89 3.80 3.07
CA LYS A 49 3.55 3.10 4.18
C LYS A 49 4.58 4.01 4.83
N MET A 50 4.54 4.07 6.16
CA MET A 50 5.49 4.82 6.98
C MET A 50 6.18 3.88 7.96
N ALA A 51 7.37 4.24 8.40
CA ALA A 51 8.12 3.47 9.39
C ALA A 51 9.01 4.39 10.22
N GLY A 52 9.21 3.99 11.47
CA GLY A 52 10.18 4.61 12.35
C GLY A 52 11.50 3.85 12.35
N ARG A 53 12.34 4.12 13.37
CA ARG A 53 13.67 3.52 13.50
C ARG A 53 13.70 2.28 14.40
N HIS A 54 12.55 1.85 14.95
CA HIS A 54 12.46 0.80 15.97
C HIS A 54 11.67 -0.43 15.49
N GLY A 55 11.65 -0.67 14.16
CA GLY A 55 10.85 -1.75 13.60
C GLY A 55 9.36 -1.46 13.54
N ASN A 56 8.94 -0.30 14.02
CA ASN A 56 7.56 0.16 13.94
C ASN A 56 7.23 0.60 12.52
N LYS A 57 6.15 0.07 11.98
CA LYS A 57 5.70 0.37 10.61
C LYS A 57 4.19 0.33 10.56
N GLY A 58 3.63 1.11 9.66
CA GLY A 58 2.18 1.17 9.49
C GLY A 58 1.80 1.78 8.16
N VAL A 59 0.53 1.68 7.85
CA VAL A 59 -0.07 2.27 6.66
C VAL A 59 -0.96 3.42 7.10
N VAL A 60 -0.90 4.53 6.38
CA VAL A 60 -1.76 5.69 6.65
C VAL A 60 -3.21 5.27 6.38
N SER A 61 -4.03 5.24 7.43
CA SER A 61 -5.44 4.83 7.31
C SER A 61 -6.35 6.01 6.99
N THR A 62 -6.06 7.19 7.57
CA THR A 62 -6.91 8.37 7.41
C THR A 62 -6.03 9.62 7.48
N ILE A 63 -6.42 10.65 6.76
CA ILE A 63 -5.83 11.99 6.87
C ILE A 63 -6.97 12.91 7.29
N VAL A 64 -6.79 13.57 8.42
CA VAL A 64 -7.81 14.38 9.07
C VAL A 64 -7.39 15.85 8.99
N PRO A 65 -8.33 16.80 8.84
CA PRO A 65 -7.99 18.23 8.93
C PRO A 65 -7.34 18.57 10.27
N MET A 66 -6.50 19.59 10.28
CA MET A 66 -5.74 19.97 11.48
C MET A 66 -6.65 20.32 12.65
N GLU A 67 -7.78 20.96 12.37
CA GLU A 67 -8.77 21.37 13.39
C GLU A 67 -9.46 20.18 14.06
N ASP A 68 -9.52 19.02 13.40
CA ASP A 68 -10.16 17.79 13.95
C ASP A 68 -9.15 16.90 14.68
N MET A 69 -7.86 17.24 14.63
CA MET A 69 -6.81 16.45 15.30
C MET A 69 -6.80 16.74 16.79
N PRO A 70 -6.48 15.76 17.65
CA PRO A 70 -6.27 16.03 19.07
C PRO A 70 -5.17 17.08 19.26
N PHE A 71 -5.32 17.88 20.29
CA PHE A 71 -4.36 18.94 20.57
C PHE A 71 -4.00 19.00 22.06
N LEU A 72 -2.82 19.56 22.33
CA LEU A 72 -2.28 19.78 23.67
C LEU A 72 -3.00 20.96 24.35
N PRO A 73 -2.95 21.07 25.68
CA PRO A 73 -3.58 22.21 26.38
C PRO A 73 -3.04 23.57 25.94
N ASP A 74 -1.85 23.61 25.33
CA ASP A 74 -1.26 24.85 24.79
C ASP A 74 -1.80 25.20 23.40
N GLY A 75 -2.71 24.37 22.83
CA GLY A 75 -3.31 24.59 21.54
C GLY A 75 -2.57 23.97 20.36
N HIS A 76 -1.45 23.31 20.57
CA HIS A 76 -0.69 22.66 19.50
C HIS A 76 -1.34 21.31 19.11
N PRO A 77 -1.79 21.14 17.85
CA PRO A 77 -2.33 19.85 17.42
C PRO A 77 -1.23 18.82 17.21
N VAL A 78 -1.55 17.54 17.39
CA VAL A 78 -0.64 16.46 17.08
C VAL A 78 -0.62 16.21 15.56
N ASP A 79 0.55 15.87 15.02
CA ASP A 79 0.70 15.63 13.58
C ASP A 79 0.31 14.20 13.19
N ILE A 80 0.43 13.23 14.12
CA ILE A 80 0.17 11.82 13.83
C ILE A 80 -0.34 11.13 15.10
N VAL A 81 -1.27 10.21 14.91
CA VAL A 81 -1.77 9.32 15.95
C VAL A 81 -1.38 7.90 15.56
N LEU A 82 -0.71 7.20 16.47
CA LEU A 82 -0.24 5.83 16.25
C LEU A 82 -1.01 4.86 17.14
N ASN A 83 -1.26 3.66 16.62
CA ASN A 83 -1.94 2.60 17.37
C ASN A 83 -1.00 2.07 18.46
N PRO A 84 -1.36 2.19 19.75
CA PRO A 84 -0.52 1.73 20.84
C PRO A 84 -0.32 0.21 20.88
N LEU A 85 -1.21 -0.56 20.27
CA LEU A 85 -1.09 -2.03 20.20
C LEU A 85 0.17 -2.49 19.46
N GLY A 86 0.81 -1.60 18.73
CA GLY A 86 2.07 -1.89 18.04
C GLY A 86 3.30 -1.98 18.95
N VAL A 87 3.14 -1.64 20.26
CA VAL A 87 4.27 -1.59 21.20
C VAL A 87 4.35 -2.83 22.10
N PRO A 88 3.29 -3.21 22.86
CA PRO A 88 3.44 -4.22 23.93
C PRO A 88 3.92 -5.58 23.42
N SER A 89 3.30 -6.12 22.38
CA SER A 89 3.63 -7.46 21.88
C SER A 89 5.01 -7.50 21.21
N ARG A 90 5.51 -6.37 20.72
CA ARG A 90 6.79 -6.29 20.00
C ARG A 90 7.94 -5.85 20.89
N MET A 91 7.64 -5.36 22.10
CA MET A 91 8.62 -5.01 23.12
C MET A 91 9.69 -4.02 22.63
N ASN A 92 9.35 -3.15 21.65
CA ASN A 92 10.26 -2.15 21.11
C ASN A 92 10.16 -0.85 21.91
N LEU A 93 10.59 -0.89 23.18
CA LEU A 93 10.46 0.21 24.13
C LEU A 93 11.30 1.43 23.74
N GLY A 94 12.34 1.25 22.93
CA GLY A 94 13.17 2.35 22.46
C GLY A 94 12.38 3.46 21.77
N GLN A 95 11.25 3.14 21.14
CA GLN A 95 10.40 4.16 20.51
C GLN A 95 9.74 5.06 21.56
N LEU A 96 9.42 4.53 22.74
CA LEU A 96 8.85 5.35 23.83
C LEU A 96 9.91 6.30 24.39
N PHE A 97 11.14 5.82 24.55
CA PHE A 97 12.27 6.66 24.99
C PHE A 97 12.55 7.76 23.95
N GLU A 98 12.50 7.42 22.66
CA GLU A 98 12.66 8.41 21.58
C GLU A 98 11.56 9.49 21.65
N VAL A 99 10.30 9.08 21.85
CA VAL A 99 9.17 10.01 21.96
C VAL A 99 9.38 10.97 23.12
N ALA A 100 9.76 10.44 24.30
CA ALA A 100 9.96 11.22 25.52
C ALA A 100 11.13 12.21 25.38
N LEU A 101 12.29 11.71 24.96
CA LEU A 101 13.47 12.55 24.78
C LEU A 101 13.28 13.55 23.64
N GLY A 102 12.54 13.17 22.59
CA GLY A 102 12.20 14.09 21.51
C GLY A 102 11.40 15.29 21.98
N TRP A 103 10.45 15.05 22.91
CA TRP A 103 9.65 16.13 23.49
C TRP A 103 10.54 17.03 24.37
N ALA A 104 11.35 16.43 25.26
CA ALA A 104 12.28 17.16 26.09
C ALA A 104 13.28 17.98 25.25
N GLY A 105 13.80 17.39 24.17
CA GLY A 105 14.75 18.04 23.29
C GLY A 105 14.19 19.28 22.60
N ILE A 106 12.96 19.20 22.11
CA ILE A 106 12.31 20.37 21.47
C ILE A 106 12.13 21.52 22.50
N LYS A 107 11.67 21.18 23.72
CA LYS A 107 11.46 22.19 24.76
C LYS A 107 12.77 22.84 25.20
N LEU A 108 13.85 22.06 25.30
CA LEU A 108 15.16 22.55 25.78
C LEU A 108 16.06 23.07 24.64
N GLY A 109 15.68 22.86 23.39
CA GLY A 109 16.48 23.24 22.22
C GLY A 109 17.75 22.41 22.05
N VAL A 110 17.72 21.13 22.49
CA VAL A 110 18.86 20.21 22.37
C VAL A 110 18.52 19.01 21.52
N ASN A 111 19.55 18.43 20.91
CA ASN A 111 19.42 17.20 20.11
C ASN A 111 20.08 16.04 20.85
N PHE A 112 19.38 14.94 20.99
CA PHE A 112 19.89 13.73 21.63
C PHE A 112 20.43 12.78 20.56
N ALA A 113 21.62 12.23 20.85
CA ALA A 113 22.24 11.19 20.02
C ALA A 113 22.78 10.13 20.98
N SER A 114 22.40 8.88 20.76
CA SER A 114 22.86 7.76 21.58
C SER A 114 23.36 6.63 20.69
N PRO A 115 24.47 5.96 21.06
CA PRO A 115 24.92 4.81 20.29
C PRO A 115 24.01 3.61 20.50
N ILE A 116 24.07 2.66 19.58
CA ILE A 116 23.15 1.52 19.53
C ILE A 116 23.26 0.63 20.79
N PHE A 117 24.50 0.42 21.28
CA PHE A 117 24.77 -0.51 22.37
C PHE A 117 24.98 0.19 23.72
N ASP A 118 24.86 1.50 23.76
CA ASP A 118 24.97 2.29 24.98
C ASP A 118 23.91 3.38 24.96
N GLY A 119 22.66 2.93 24.92
CA GLY A 119 21.48 3.80 24.79
C GLY A 119 21.11 4.43 26.14
N ALA A 120 20.22 5.41 26.07
CA ALA A 120 19.73 6.14 27.24
C ALA A 120 19.04 5.20 28.23
N LYS A 121 19.33 5.33 29.49
CA LYS A 121 18.66 4.61 30.57
C LYS A 121 17.42 5.37 31.03
N TRP A 122 16.49 4.65 31.66
CA TRP A 122 15.23 5.27 32.09
C TRP A 122 15.44 6.43 33.06
N GLU A 123 16.39 6.28 33.96
CA GLU A 123 16.73 7.31 34.95
C GLU A 123 17.20 8.61 34.25
N GLU A 124 18.02 8.48 33.22
CA GLU A 124 18.48 9.61 32.41
C GLU A 124 17.35 10.29 31.64
N VAL A 125 16.44 9.47 31.12
CA VAL A 125 15.25 10.01 30.43
C VAL A 125 14.41 10.84 31.40
N GLN A 126 14.19 10.33 32.60
CA GLN A 126 13.41 11.06 33.64
C GLN A 126 14.07 12.39 34.01
N GLU A 127 15.39 12.43 34.19
CA GLU A 127 16.11 13.68 34.46
C GLU A 127 15.88 14.72 33.37
N TRP A 128 15.93 14.31 32.12
CA TRP A 128 15.72 15.24 31.01
C TRP A 128 14.26 15.71 30.93
N LEU A 129 13.30 14.84 31.26
CA LEU A 129 11.88 15.21 31.30
C LEU A 129 11.66 16.24 32.42
N GLU A 130 12.25 16.04 33.60
CA GLU A 130 12.16 17.00 34.71
C GLU A 130 12.76 18.35 34.34
N LYS A 131 13.93 18.35 33.70
CA LYS A 131 14.58 19.59 33.24
C LYS A 131 13.71 20.35 32.23
N ALA A 132 12.96 19.62 31.43
CA ALA A 132 12.05 20.19 30.45
C ALA A 132 10.69 20.60 31.02
N GLY A 133 10.40 20.29 32.29
CA GLY A 133 9.11 20.55 32.92
C GLY A 133 7.99 19.70 32.34
N ILE A 134 8.31 18.45 32.04
CA ILE A 134 7.34 17.45 31.49
C ILE A 134 7.16 16.36 32.56
N SER A 135 5.98 15.76 32.63
CA SER A 135 5.73 14.65 33.54
C SER A 135 6.74 13.51 33.30
N ASN A 136 7.12 12.81 34.36
CA ASN A 136 8.11 11.73 34.29
C ASN A 136 7.64 10.56 33.41
N THR A 137 6.34 10.49 33.11
CA THR A 137 5.78 9.46 32.23
C THR A 137 5.65 9.91 30.78
N SER A 138 5.99 11.17 30.46
CA SER A 138 5.77 11.76 29.13
C SER A 138 4.31 11.72 28.71
N LYS A 139 3.39 11.73 29.67
CA LYS A 139 1.93 11.73 29.41
C LYS A 139 1.34 13.09 29.68
N THR A 140 0.30 13.41 28.95
CA THR A 140 -0.46 14.66 29.13
C THR A 140 -1.92 14.42 28.72
N VAL A 141 -2.80 15.28 29.18
CA VAL A 141 -4.20 15.28 28.77
C VAL A 141 -4.27 15.93 27.39
N LEU A 142 -4.87 15.22 26.43
CA LEU A 142 -5.17 15.77 25.11
C LEU A 142 -6.63 16.17 25.06
N ILE A 143 -6.94 17.11 24.20
CA ILE A 143 -8.30 17.57 23.92
C ILE A 143 -8.66 17.08 22.50
N ASP A 144 -9.84 16.47 22.36
CA ASP A 144 -10.32 15.99 21.06
C ASP A 144 -10.71 17.20 20.20
N GLY A 145 -10.12 17.29 19.00
CA GLY A 145 -10.40 18.39 18.09
C GLY A 145 -11.84 18.47 17.60
N ARG A 146 -12.57 17.34 17.62
CA ARG A 146 -13.96 17.29 17.13
C ARG A 146 -14.98 17.68 18.21
N SER A 147 -14.83 17.14 19.41
CA SER A 147 -15.77 17.40 20.51
C SER A 147 -15.38 18.58 21.36
N GLY A 148 -14.09 18.91 21.42
CA GLY A 148 -13.55 19.93 22.32
C GLY A 148 -13.44 19.43 23.76
N GLU A 149 -13.65 18.15 24.02
CA GLU A 149 -13.59 17.57 25.35
C GLU A 149 -12.25 16.92 25.62
N PRO A 150 -11.76 16.95 26.87
CA PRO A 150 -10.50 16.27 27.19
C PRO A 150 -10.68 14.75 27.14
N PHE A 151 -9.61 14.04 26.80
CA PHE A 151 -9.59 12.58 26.85
C PHE A 151 -9.71 12.08 28.30
N ASP A 152 -10.37 10.94 28.49
CA ASP A 152 -10.57 10.32 29.81
C ASP A 152 -9.24 9.94 30.47
N GLN A 153 -8.22 9.66 29.69
CA GLN A 153 -6.93 9.22 30.19
C GLN A 153 -5.78 10.04 29.58
N GLU A 154 -4.71 10.20 30.35
CA GLU A 154 -3.50 10.82 29.85
C GLU A 154 -2.88 9.98 28.74
N VAL A 155 -2.41 10.65 27.69
CA VAL A 155 -1.85 10.03 26.48
C VAL A 155 -0.36 10.35 26.41
N THR A 156 0.44 9.38 25.99
CA THR A 156 1.87 9.59 25.72
C THR A 156 2.02 10.43 24.45
N VAL A 157 2.68 11.58 24.59
CA VAL A 157 2.91 12.54 23.51
C VAL A 157 4.39 12.84 23.41
N GLY A 158 4.87 13.17 22.22
CA GLY A 158 6.25 13.58 22.00
C GLY A 158 6.61 13.55 20.53
N TYR A 159 7.89 13.57 20.23
CA TYR A 159 8.40 13.65 18.87
C TYR A 159 9.09 12.35 18.49
N LEU A 160 8.71 11.80 17.36
CA LEU A 160 9.22 10.54 16.83
C LEU A 160 9.69 10.74 15.38
N TYR A 161 10.82 10.17 15.04
CA TYR A 161 11.34 10.22 13.67
C TYR A 161 10.59 9.20 12.81
N MET A 162 9.86 9.69 11.81
CA MET A 162 9.08 8.83 10.92
C MET A 162 9.46 9.09 9.46
N MET A 163 9.60 8.01 8.71
CA MET A 163 9.97 8.04 7.29
C MET A 163 8.82 7.50 6.44
N LYS A 164 8.59 8.15 5.31
CA LYS A 164 7.72 7.62 4.25
C LYS A 164 8.55 6.63 3.43
N LEU A 165 8.05 5.40 3.29
CA LEU A 165 8.73 4.37 2.52
C LEU A 165 8.34 4.45 1.04
N SER A 166 9.15 3.83 0.17
CA SER A 166 8.91 3.79 -1.28
C SER A 166 7.71 2.91 -1.68
N HIS A 167 7.03 2.32 -0.69
CA HIS A 167 5.81 1.54 -0.89
C HIS A 167 4.61 2.48 -0.87
N MET A 168 4.44 3.25 -1.94
CA MET A 168 3.37 4.25 -2.06
C MET A 168 2.14 3.66 -2.77
N VAL A 169 0.96 4.10 -2.36
CA VAL A 169 -0.31 3.59 -2.92
C VAL A 169 -0.41 3.85 -4.43
N ASP A 170 0.08 4.97 -4.90
CA ASP A 170 0.04 5.33 -6.33
C ASP A 170 0.73 4.29 -7.21
N ASP A 171 1.79 3.66 -6.68
CA ASP A 171 2.54 2.65 -7.42
C ASP A 171 1.87 1.28 -7.39
N LYS A 172 0.96 1.05 -6.45
CA LYS A 172 0.32 -0.26 -6.21
C LYS A 172 -1.13 -0.32 -6.64
N ILE A 173 -1.83 0.82 -6.67
CA ILE A 173 -3.24 0.85 -7.07
C ILE A 173 -3.36 0.35 -8.51
N HIS A 174 -4.35 -0.53 -8.74
CA HIS A 174 -4.57 -1.13 -10.05
C HIS A 174 -6.03 -1.51 -10.20
N ALA A 175 -6.59 -1.26 -11.39
CA ALA A 175 -7.94 -1.65 -11.75
C ALA A 175 -7.95 -2.06 -13.23
N ARG A 176 -8.91 -2.89 -13.59
CA ARG A 176 -9.05 -3.38 -14.95
C ARG A 176 -10.54 -3.55 -15.28
N SER A 177 -10.93 -3.07 -16.44
CA SER A 177 -12.22 -3.45 -17.05
C SER A 177 -11.97 -4.48 -18.15
N ILE A 178 -11.36 -4.07 -19.24
CA ILE A 178 -10.92 -4.95 -20.33
C ILE A 178 -9.39 -4.78 -20.48
N GLY A 179 -8.74 -5.82 -20.99
CA GLY A 179 -7.29 -5.80 -21.21
C GLY A 179 -6.83 -7.04 -21.95
N PRO A 180 -5.53 -7.30 -21.97
CA PRO A 180 -4.98 -8.44 -22.69
C PRO A 180 -5.29 -9.78 -22.03
N TYR A 181 -5.42 -10.80 -22.87
CA TYR A 181 -5.74 -12.18 -22.48
C TYR A 181 -4.65 -13.13 -22.96
N SER A 182 -4.52 -14.27 -22.27
CA SER A 182 -3.64 -15.36 -22.68
C SER A 182 -4.14 -15.93 -24.02
N LEU A 183 -3.21 -16.30 -24.90
CA LEU A 183 -3.56 -16.85 -26.21
C LEU A 183 -4.19 -18.26 -26.10
N ILE A 184 -3.73 -19.07 -25.16
CA ILE A 184 -4.17 -20.47 -25.05
C ILE A 184 -5.43 -20.58 -24.22
N THR A 185 -5.38 -20.16 -22.97
CA THR A 185 -6.49 -20.31 -22.02
C THR A 185 -7.54 -19.21 -22.14
N GLN A 186 -7.25 -18.13 -22.86
CA GLN A 186 -8.14 -16.96 -22.98
C GLN A 186 -8.49 -16.31 -21.65
N GLN A 187 -7.71 -16.56 -20.61
CA GLN A 187 -7.87 -15.94 -19.30
C GLN A 187 -7.16 -14.58 -19.26
N PRO A 188 -7.62 -13.63 -18.42
CA PRO A 188 -6.90 -12.37 -18.26
C PRO A 188 -5.46 -12.60 -17.77
N LEU A 189 -4.52 -11.83 -18.31
CA LEU A 189 -3.14 -11.87 -17.83
C LEU A 189 -3.07 -11.39 -16.37
N GLY A 190 -1.99 -11.73 -15.67
CA GLY A 190 -1.76 -11.30 -14.30
C GLY A 190 -0.79 -10.13 -14.21
N GLY A 191 -0.87 -9.38 -13.13
CA GLY A 191 0.09 -8.32 -12.81
C GLY A 191 -0.25 -6.95 -13.37
N LYS A 192 0.09 -5.92 -12.59
CA LYS A 192 -0.18 -4.52 -12.93
C LYS A 192 0.55 -4.09 -14.22
N ALA A 193 1.79 -4.56 -14.42
CA ALA A 193 2.61 -4.17 -15.58
C ALA A 193 1.99 -4.59 -16.90
N GLN A 194 1.21 -5.68 -16.91
CA GLN A 194 0.55 -6.22 -18.10
C GLN A 194 -0.92 -5.81 -18.18
N PHE A 195 -1.34 -4.87 -17.37
CA PHE A 195 -2.74 -4.46 -17.23
C PHE A 195 -3.61 -5.70 -16.98
N GLY A 196 -3.16 -6.56 -16.06
CA GLY A 196 -3.80 -7.84 -15.77
C GLY A 196 -4.94 -7.74 -14.78
N GLY A 197 -5.67 -8.86 -14.64
CA GLY A 197 -6.76 -8.97 -13.67
C GLY A 197 -6.30 -9.54 -12.34
N GLN A 198 -7.20 -9.52 -11.37
CA GLN A 198 -6.98 -10.15 -10.07
C GLN A 198 -7.19 -11.65 -10.19
N ARG A 199 -6.43 -12.41 -9.42
CA ARG A 199 -6.56 -13.87 -9.38
C ARG A 199 -7.68 -14.24 -8.40
N PHE A 200 -8.66 -14.99 -8.91
CA PHE A 200 -9.69 -15.63 -8.08
C PHE A 200 -9.27 -17.08 -7.88
N GLY A 201 -8.68 -17.35 -6.74
CA GLY A 201 -8.08 -18.65 -6.46
C GLY A 201 -9.10 -19.69 -5.97
N GLU A 202 -8.61 -20.90 -5.77
CA GLU A 202 -9.41 -22.03 -5.32
C GLU A 202 -10.08 -21.75 -3.96
N MET A 203 -9.39 -21.08 -3.05
CA MET A 203 -9.95 -20.76 -1.74
C MET A 203 -11.10 -19.74 -1.83
N GLU A 204 -11.01 -18.78 -2.75
CA GLU A 204 -12.08 -17.80 -3.00
C GLU A 204 -13.31 -18.49 -3.62
N VAL A 205 -13.10 -19.53 -4.45
CA VAL A 205 -14.16 -20.38 -5.00
C VAL A 205 -14.90 -21.08 -3.84
N TRP A 206 -14.16 -21.67 -2.90
CA TRP A 206 -14.76 -22.33 -1.73
C TRP A 206 -15.61 -21.36 -0.90
N ALA A 207 -15.18 -20.12 -0.77
CA ALA A 207 -15.94 -19.11 -0.04
C ALA A 207 -17.30 -18.85 -0.71
N LEU A 208 -17.33 -18.73 -2.03
CA LEU A 208 -18.59 -18.54 -2.77
C LEU A 208 -19.48 -19.77 -2.70
N GLU A 209 -18.90 -20.98 -2.73
CA GLU A 209 -19.62 -22.23 -2.54
C GLU A 209 -20.26 -22.27 -1.15
N GLY A 210 -19.52 -21.86 -0.12
CA GLY A 210 -20.01 -21.80 1.26
C GLY A 210 -21.19 -20.84 1.42
N TYR A 211 -21.22 -19.75 0.65
CA TYR A 211 -22.34 -18.81 0.66
C TYR A 211 -23.49 -19.24 -0.27
N GLY A 212 -23.32 -20.30 -1.07
CA GLY A 212 -24.31 -20.73 -2.03
C GLY A 212 -24.53 -19.76 -3.19
N ALA A 213 -23.52 -18.94 -3.49
CA ALA A 213 -23.59 -17.90 -4.52
C ALA A 213 -23.23 -18.47 -5.91
N SER A 214 -24.03 -19.41 -6.41
CA SER A 214 -23.75 -20.16 -7.63
C SER A 214 -23.71 -19.28 -8.88
N ASN A 215 -24.63 -18.33 -9.00
CA ASN A 215 -24.70 -17.45 -10.18
C ASN A 215 -23.48 -16.53 -10.26
N ILE A 216 -23.04 -16.00 -9.11
CA ILE A 216 -21.84 -15.15 -9.04
C ILE A 216 -20.59 -15.97 -9.39
N LEU A 217 -20.50 -17.20 -8.86
CA LEU A 217 -19.38 -18.09 -9.16
C LEU A 217 -19.32 -18.40 -10.67
N GLN A 218 -20.47 -18.73 -11.27
CA GLN A 218 -20.54 -19.00 -12.70
C GLN A 218 -20.09 -17.78 -13.52
N GLU A 219 -20.57 -16.58 -13.15
CA GLU A 219 -20.21 -15.34 -13.82
C GLU A 219 -18.69 -15.07 -13.75
N ILE A 220 -18.09 -15.26 -12.57
CA ILE A 220 -16.64 -15.05 -12.36
C ILE A 220 -15.82 -16.03 -13.22
N LEU A 221 -16.26 -17.29 -13.30
CA LEU A 221 -15.53 -18.33 -14.02
C LEU A 221 -15.70 -18.26 -15.55
N THR A 222 -16.75 -17.62 -16.05
CA THR A 222 -17.09 -17.62 -17.49
C THR A 222 -16.97 -16.23 -18.11
N ILE A 223 -18.02 -15.41 -18.01
CA ILE A 223 -18.13 -14.14 -18.74
C ILE A 223 -17.12 -13.10 -18.26
N LYS A 224 -16.63 -13.19 -17.03
CA LYS A 224 -15.59 -12.31 -16.50
C LYS A 224 -14.18 -12.86 -16.75
N SER A 225 -14.04 -14.08 -17.28
CA SER A 225 -12.74 -14.74 -17.44
C SER A 225 -12.51 -15.19 -18.88
N ASP A 226 -12.85 -16.45 -19.19
CA ASP A 226 -12.39 -17.11 -20.42
C ASP A 226 -13.49 -17.50 -21.41
N ASP A 227 -14.73 -17.08 -21.21
CA ASP A 227 -15.78 -17.23 -22.23
C ASP A 227 -15.64 -16.08 -23.23
N VAL A 228 -15.00 -16.35 -24.38
CA VAL A 228 -14.65 -15.33 -25.37
C VAL A 228 -15.91 -14.64 -25.92
N LEU A 229 -16.92 -15.44 -26.30
CA LEU A 229 -18.18 -14.91 -26.86
C LEU A 229 -19.03 -14.25 -25.78
N GLY A 230 -19.05 -14.84 -24.57
CA GLY A 230 -19.79 -14.30 -23.44
C GLY A 230 -19.28 -12.93 -23.01
N ARG A 231 -17.94 -12.72 -23.03
CA ARG A 231 -17.35 -11.40 -22.71
C ARG A 231 -17.89 -10.29 -23.62
N ALA A 232 -17.93 -10.57 -24.92
CA ALA A 232 -18.38 -9.58 -25.91
C ALA A 232 -19.86 -9.26 -25.72
N LYS A 233 -20.69 -10.31 -25.57
CA LYS A 233 -22.14 -10.15 -25.32
C LYS A 233 -22.41 -9.43 -24.01
N ALA A 234 -21.66 -9.75 -22.95
CA ALA A 234 -21.83 -9.10 -21.66
C ALA A 234 -21.51 -7.60 -21.74
N TYR A 235 -20.45 -7.24 -22.43
CA TYR A 235 -20.09 -5.82 -22.63
C TYR A 235 -21.19 -5.09 -23.42
N GLU A 236 -21.70 -5.72 -24.47
CA GLU A 236 -22.80 -5.17 -25.29
C GLU A 236 -24.07 -4.98 -24.44
N ALA A 237 -24.42 -5.98 -23.63
CA ALA A 237 -25.60 -5.92 -22.75
C ALA A 237 -25.49 -4.78 -21.73
N ILE A 238 -24.28 -4.60 -21.12
CA ILE A 238 -24.04 -3.50 -20.18
C ILE A 238 -24.24 -2.14 -20.86
N VAL A 239 -23.70 -1.97 -22.08
CA VAL A 239 -23.82 -0.71 -22.83
C VAL A 239 -25.27 -0.41 -23.17
N LYS A 240 -26.03 -1.45 -23.54
CA LYS A 240 -27.47 -1.32 -23.92
C LYS A 240 -28.41 -1.26 -22.70
N GLY A 241 -27.94 -1.63 -21.53
CA GLY A 241 -28.78 -1.72 -20.32
C GLY A 241 -29.68 -2.96 -20.31
N GLU A 242 -29.24 -4.03 -20.97
CA GLU A 242 -29.96 -5.30 -21.07
C GLU A 242 -29.43 -6.30 -20.04
N ASN A 243 -30.17 -7.38 -19.80
CA ASN A 243 -29.76 -8.46 -18.95
C ASN A 243 -28.64 -9.27 -19.62
N LEU A 244 -27.73 -9.80 -18.78
CA LEU A 244 -26.66 -10.65 -19.28
C LEU A 244 -27.19 -11.96 -19.82
N SER A 245 -26.66 -12.42 -20.96
CA SER A 245 -27.01 -13.70 -21.57
C SER A 245 -26.39 -14.87 -20.78
N GLU A 246 -26.91 -16.06 -20.98
CA GLU A 246 -26.35 -17.27 -20.37
C GLU A 246 -24.91 -17.46 -20.85
N PRO A 247 -24.01 -17.86 -19.96
CA PRO A 247 -22.61 -18.08 -20.32
C PRO A 247 -22.42 -19.36 -21.14
N ASN A 248 -21.33 -19.37 -21.91
CA ASN A 248 -20.92 -20.55 -22.68
C ASN A 248 -19.86 -21.35 -21.90
N ILE A 249 -19.41 -22.43 -22.53
CA ILE A 249 -18.33 -23.24 -21.94
C ILE A 249 -17.03 -22.44 -21.91
N PRO A 250 -16.33 -22.42 -20.78
CA PRO A 250 -15.04 -21.70 -20.68
C PRO A 250 -13.98 -22.31 -21.60
N GLU A 251 -13.16 -21.46 -22.24
CA GLU A 251 -12.10 -21.94 -23.14
C GLU A 251 -11.06 -22.80 -22.42
N SER A 252 -10.80 -22.54 -21.15
CA SER A 252 -9.89 -23.37 -20.36
C SER A 252 -10.38 -24.81 -20.23
N PHE A 253 -11.70 -25.05 -20.24
CA PHE A 253 -12.26 -26.40 -20.27
C PHE A 253 -11.97 -27.09 -21.62
N ASN A 254 -12.10 -26.37 -22.74
CA ASN A 254 -11.75 -26.89 -24.06
C ASN A 254 -10.27 -27.29 -24.12
N VAL A 255 -9.38 -26.47 -23.54
CA VAL A 255 -7.95 -26.79 -23.45
C VAL A 255 -7.74 -28.07 -22.65
N LEU A 256 -8.42 -28.24 -21.50
CA LEU A 256 -8.33 -29.45 -20.69
C LEU A 256 -8.77 -30.69 -21.50
N VAL A 257 -9.90 -30.59 -22.21
CA VAL A 257 -10.40 -31.71 -23.04
C VAL A 257 -9.36 -32.10 -24.11
N ARG A 258 -8.75 -31.10 -24.78
CA ARG A 258 -7.73 -31.37 -25.79
C ARG A 258 -6.47 -32.00 -25.20
N GLU A 259 -6.07 -31.56 -24.00
CA GLU A 259 -4.92 -32.16 -23.28
C GLU A 259 -5.20 -33.63 -22.92
N LEU A 260 -6.41 -33.94 -22.44
CA LEU A 260 -6.79 -35.30 -22.11
C LEU A 260 -6.86 -36.17 -23.38
N GLN A 261 -7.39 -35.64 -24.50
CA GLN A 261 -7.36 -36.32 -25.78
C GLN A 261 -5.94 -36.61 -26.26
N GLY A 262 -5.03 -35.65 -26.02
CA GLY A 262 -3.60 -35.86 -26.30
C GLY A 262 -2.96 -37.00 -25.51
N LEU A 263 -3.51 -37.31 -24.33
CA LEU A 263 -3.10 -38.45 -23.51
C LEU A 263 -3.81 -39.74 -23.90
N GLY A 264 -4.61 -39.73 -24.96
CA GLY A 264 -5.33 -40.92 -25.46
C GLY A 264 -6.65 -41.18 -24.77
N LEU A 265 -7.17 -40.20 -23.99
CA LEU A 265 -8.46 -40.36 -23.31
C LEU A 265 -9.57 -39.74 -24.15
N GLU A 266 -10.67 -40.46 -24.35
CA GLU A 266 -11.84 -39.91 -25.06
C GLU A 266 -12.79 -39.29 -24.06
N ILE A 267 -13.14 -38.03 -24.31
CA ILE A 267 -14.11 -37.28 -23.50
C ILE A 267 -15.23 -36.83 -24.44
N LYS A 268 -16.47 -37.21 -24.09
CA LYS A 268 -17.66 -36.77 -24.76
C LYS A 268 -18.48 -35.87 -23.85
N ILE A 269 -18.92 -34.75 -24.37
CA ILE A 269 -19.80 -33.81 -23.68
C ILE A 269 -21.21 -34.04 -24.28
N GLU A 270 -22.16 -34.45 -23.41
CA GLU A 270 -23.56 -34.66 -23.81
C GLU A 270 -24.39 -33.40 -23.62
#